data_1cd584d2882d68d0cbbfeddfed887159
#
_entry.id   1cd584d2882d68d0cbbfeddfed887159
#
_cell.length_a   1.000
_cell.length_b   1.000
_cell.length_c   1.000
_cell.angle_alpha   90.00
_cell.angle_beta   90.00
_cell.angle_gamma   90.00
#
_symmetry.space_group_name_H-M   'P 1'
#
loop_
_entity.id
_entity.type
_entity.pdbx_description
1 polymer ?
#
loop_
_entity_poly.entity_id
_entity_poly.type
_entity_poly.pdbx_seq_one_letter_code
_entity_poly.pdbx_strand_id
1 'polypeptide(L)'
;TSDVHAADECAIAADYIDILQIPAFLCRQTDLLVAAAATNKIVNVKKGQFLSGQSMQFAVEKIKKAGNEKIMLTERGTTFGYQDLVVDYRNIPWKLW
;
A
#
# COMPACT_ATOMS: atom_id res chain seq x y z
N THR A 1 11.82 -6.81 3.81
CA THR A 1 10.40 -6.51 3.55
C THR A 1 9.63 -7.80 3.31
N SER A 2 8.37 -7.82 3.70
CA SER A 2 7.50 -8.97 3.53
C SER A 2 6.05 -8.53 3.39
N ASP A 3 5.28 -9.30 2.62
CA ASP A 3 3.86 -9.06 2.46
C ASP A 3 3.09 -9.47 3.72
N VAL A 4 2.10 -8.67 4.09
CA VAL A 4 1.12 -9.01 5.12
C VAL A 4 -0.28 -9.07 4.48
N HIS A 5 -1.07 -10.04 4.90
CA HIS A 5 -2.39 -10.32 4.29
C HIS A 5 -3.55 -10.15 5.27
N ALA A 6 -3.26 -10.07 6.54
CA ALA A 6 -4.27 -9.93 7.57
C ALA A 6 -3.79 -9.00 8.67
N ALA A 7 -4.73 -8.35 9.34
CA ALA A 7 -4.41 -7.36 10.37
C ALA A 7 -3.59 -7.94 11.52
N ASP A 8 -3.87 -9.17 11.93
CA ASP A 8 -3.17 -9.83 13.04
C ASP A 8 -1.74 -10.24 12.69
N GLU A 9 -1.40 -10.36 11.41
CA GLU A 9 -0.04 -10.64 10.97
C GLU A 9 0.90 -9.44 11.15
N CYS A 10 0.36 -8.22 11.13
CA CYS A 10 1.16 -7.01 11.13
C CYS A 10 2.03 -6.89 12.39
N ALA A 11 1.48 -7.13 13.56
CA ALA A 11 2.21 -7.03 14.82
C ALA A 11 3.33 -8.08 14.89
N ILE A 12 3.07 -9.30 14.44
CA ILE A 12 4.04 -10.38 14.43
C ILE A 12 5.16 -10.08 13.44
N ALA A 13 4.80 -9.66 12.22
CA ALA A 13 5.78 -9.35 11.19
C ALA A 13 6.68 -8.17 11.59
N ALA A 14 6.14 -7.17 12.28
CA ALA A 14 6.88 -5.99 12.70
C ALA A 14 8.05 -6.31 13.64
N ASP A 15 8.01 -7.45 14.33
CA ASP A 15 9.11 -7.87 15.19
C ASP A 15 10.33 -8.35 14.39
N TYR A 16 10.14 -8.69 13.12
CA TYR A 16 11.18 -9.33 12.31
C TYR A 16 11.58 -8.55 11.07
N ILE A 17 10.77 -7.59 10.63
CA ILE A 17 11.01 -6.85 9.39
C ILE A 17 10.85 -5.34 9.61
N ASP A 18 11.51 -4.55 8.75
CA ASP A 18 11.47 -3.09 8.85
C ASP A 18 10.42 -2.46 7.95
N ILE A 19 10.03 -3.14 6.88
CA ILE A 19 9.06 -2.64 5.90
C ILE A 19 7.95 -3.67 5.75
N LEU A 20 6.73 -3.27 6.10
CA LEU A 20 5.53 -4.06 5.87
C LEU A 20 5.00 -3.73 4.49
N GLN A 21 4.72 -4.74 3.67
CA GLN A 21 4.23 -4.54 2.32
C GLN A 21 2.78 -4.97 2.21
N ILE A 22 1.95 -4.08 1.68
CA ILE A 22 0.53 -4.35 1.44
C ILE A 22 0.39 -4.78 -0.03
N PRO A 23 -0.08 -6.01 -0.28
CA PRO A 23 -0.31 -6.47 -1.65
C PRO A 23 -1.31 -5.59 -2.40
N ALA A 24 -1.16 -5.53 -3.72
CA ALA A 24 -2.00 -4.65 -4.55
C ALA A 24 -3.48 -4.94 -4.39
N PHE A 25 -3.87 -6.21 -4.32
CA PHE A 25 -5.28 -6.58 -4.21
C PHE A 25 -5.88 -6.29 -2.82
N LEU A 26 -5.05 -5.94 -1.83
CA LEU A 26 -5.49 -5.58 -0.48
C LEU A 26 -5.30 -4.08 -0.17
N CYS A 27 -4.91 -3.27 -1.15
CA CYS A 27 -4.58 -1.87 -0.91
C CYS A 27 -5.77 -1.01 -0.44
N ARG A 28 -7.00 -1.53 -0.56
CA ARG A 28 -8.22 -0.86 -0.11
C ARG A 28 -8.75 -1.42 1.22
N GLN A 29 -8.09 -2.39 1.80
CA GLN A 29 -8.53 -3.01 3.07
C GLN A 29 -8.16 -2.11 4.24
N THR A 30 -9.13 -1.36 4.75
CA THR A 30 -8.90 -0.38 5.81
C THR A 30 -8.30 -1.00 7.07
N ASP A 31 -8.82 -2.16 7.51
CA ASP A 31 -8.35 -2.83 8.71
C ASP A 31 -6.87 -3.19 8.61
N LEU A 32 -6.45 -3.69 7.45
CA LEU A 32 -5.05 -4.04 7.22
C LEU A 32 -4.15 -2.82 7.21
N LEU A 33 -4.58 -1.74 6.54
CA LEU A 33 -3.81 -0.49 6.50
C LEU A 33 -3.63 0.11 7.87
N VAL A 34 -4.69 0.13 8.68
CA VAL A 34 -4.65 0.66 10.05
C VAL A 34 -3.74 -0.20 10.93
N ALA A 35 -3.85 -1.52 10.83
CA ALA A 35 -3.02 -2.43 11.61
C ALA A 35 -1.54 -2.29 11.23
N ALA A 36 -1.23 -2.17 9.95
CA ALA A 36 0.13 -1.94 9.49
C ALA A 36 0.67 -0.60 9.99
N ALA A 37 -0.14 0.44 9.95
CA ALA A 37 0.24 1.77 10.44
C ALA A 37 0.55 1.74 11.94
N ALA A 38 -0.21 0.97 12.71
CA ALA A 38 -0.04 0.88 14.16
C ALA A 38 1.29 0.26 14.58
N THR A 39 1.98 -0.47 13.70
CA THR A 39 3.30 -1.04 14.00
C THR A 39 4.41 0.02 14.04
N ASN A 40 4.14 1.20 13.53
CA ASN A 40 5.10 2.30 13.38
C ASN A 40 6.32 1.95 12.51
N LYS A 41 6.21 0.91 11.70
CA LYS A 41 7.20 0.55 10.68
C LYS A 41 6.88 1.25 9.36
N ILE A 42 7.79 1.19 8.41
CA ILE A 42 7.54 1.68 7.06
C ILE A 42 6.48 0.80 6.41
N VAL A 43 5.43 1.41 5.87
CA VAL A 43 4.37 0.69 5.17
C VAL A 43 4.48 1.00 3.68
N ASN A 44 4.75 -0.03 2.88
CA ASN A 44 4.80 0.06 1.44
C ASN A 44 3.51 -0.50 0.85
N VAL A 45 2.70 0.35 0.24
CA VAL A 45 1.43 -0.06 -0.36
C VAL A 45 1.61 -0.16 -1.88
N LYS A 46 1.39 -1.34 -2.43
CA LYS A 46 1.38 -1.53 -3.87
C LYS A 46 0.06 -1.02 -4.44
N LYS A 47 0.13 -0.25 -5.53
CA LYS A 47 -1.07 0.25 -6.19
C LYS A 47 -1.90 -0.91 -6.74
N GLY A 48 -3.21 -0.88 -6.47
CA GLY A 48 -4.13 -1.83 -7.08
C GLY A 48 -4.15 -1.68 -8.60
N GLN A 49 -4.24 -2.80 -9.32
CA GLN A 49 -4.25 -2.82 -10.78
C GLN A 49 -5.45 -2.10 -11.37
N PHE A 50 -6.50 -1.96 -10.59
CA PHE A 50 -7.77 -1.32 -10.95
C PHE A 50 -7.85 0.14 -10.50
N LEU A 51 -6.79 0.69 -9.93
CA LEU A 51 -6.77 2.05 -9.40
C LEU A 51 -5.81 2.94 -10.18
N SER A 52 -6.13 4.23 -10.21
CA SER A 52 -5.21 5.26 -10.68
C SER A 52 -4.21 5.60 -9.57
N GLY A 53 -3.07 6.21 -9.95
CA GLY A 53 -2.12 6.71 -8.98
C GLY A 53 -2.75 7.74 -8.04
N GLN A 54 -3.63 8.60 -8.57
CA GLN A 54 -4.32 9.60 -7.78
C GLN A 54 -5.22 8.98 -6.72
N SER A 55 -5.88 7.86 -7.03
CA SER A 55 -6.77 7.17 -6.09
C SER A 55 -6.03 6.60 -4.89
N MET A 56 -4.72 6.42 -4.98
CA MET A 56 -3.92 5.92 -3.86
C MET A 56 -3.82 6.91 -2.70
N GLN A 57 -4.22 8.17 -2.90
CA GLN A 57 -4.29 9.14 -1.81
C GLN A 57 -5.16 8.65 -0.65
N PHE A 58 -6.22 7.91 -0.94
CA PHE A 58 -7.10 7.40 0.11
C PHE A 58 -6.40 6.40 1.03
N ALA A 59 -5.56 5.54 0.46
CA ALA A 59 -4.76 4.61 1.25
C ALA A 59 -3.75 5.36 2.13
N VAL A 60 -3.08 6.35 1.56
CA VAL A 60 -2.13 7.19 2.30
C VAL A 60 -2.82 7.92 3.45
N GLU A 61 -4.00 8.48 3.21
CA GLU A 61 -4.76 9.18 4.24
C GLU A 61 -5.15 8.27 5.38
N LYS A 62 -5.56 7.04 5.09
CA LYS A 62 -5.91 6.05 6.13
C LYS A 62 -4.73 5.76 7.04
N ILE A 63 -3.55 5.58 6.46
CA ILE A 63 -2.33 5.30 7.21
C ILE A 63 -1.92 6.51 8.03
N LYS A 64 -1.98 7.72 7.48
CA LYS A 64 -1.67 8.95 8.20
C LYS A 64 -2.61 9.20 9.37
N LYS A 65 -3.91 8.98 9.16
CA LYS A 65 -4.90 9.12 10.24
C LYS A 65 -4.66 8.15 11.39
N ALA A 66 -4.06 7.00 11.10
CA ALA A 66 -3.67 6.04 12.12
C ALA A 66 -2.36 6.40 12.83
N GLY A 67 -1.75 7.53 12.46
CA GLY A 67 -0.58 8.08 13.17
C GLY A 67 0.76 7.69 12.58
N ASN A 68 0.82 7.13 11.38
CA ASN A 68 2.07 6.73 10.75
C ASN A 68 2.30 7.52 9.46
N GLU A 69 3.45 8.20 9.37
CA GLU A 69 3.84 8.96 8.17
C GLU A 69 4.93 8.27 7.36
N LYS A 70 5.38 7.09 7.77
CA LYS A 70 6.41 6.31 7.09
C LYS A 70 5.78 5.47 5.98
N ILE A 71 5.46 6.11 4.86
CA ILE A 71 4.65 5.51 3.80
C ILE A 71 5.43 5.50 2.49
N MET A 72 5.42 4.35 1.80
CA MET A 72 5.92 4.18 0.44
C MET A 72 4.78 3.68 -0.43
N LEU A 73 4.78 4.08 -1.69
CA LEU A 73 3.83 3.57 -2.69
C LEU A 73 4.59 2.94 -3.83
N THR A 74 4.10 1.80 -4.30
CA THR A 74 4.73 1.06 -5.40
C THR A 74 3.78 0.97 -6.59
N GLU A 75 4.24 1.41 -7.75
CA GLU A 75 3.54 1.22 -9.02
C GLU A 75 3.74 -0.22 -9.50
N ARG A 76 2.67 -0.89 -9.90
CA ARG A 76 2.74 -2.25 -10.42
C ARG A 76 1.90 -2.47 -11.68
N GLY A 77 1.46 -1.39 -12.29
CA GLY A 77 0.66 -1.46 -13.50
C GLY A 77 -0.83 -1.34 -13.25
N THR A 78 -1.54 -1.10 -14.32
CA THR A 78 -2.99 -0.95 -14.36
C THR A 78 -3.55 -1.97 -15.36
N THR A 79 -4.64 -2.64 -14.99
CA THR A 79 -5.29 -3.58 -15.89
C THR A 79 -5.83 -2.85 -17.11
N PHE A 80 -5.49 -3.36 -18.30
CA PHE A 80 -5.98 -2.87 -19.57
C PHE A 80 -6.58 -4.03 -20.35
N GLY A 81 -7.89 -4.00 -20.57
CA GLY A 81 -8.59 -5.12 -21.16
C GLY A 81 -8.67 -6.30 -20.17
N TYR A 82 -8.53 -7.52 -20.71
CA TYR A 82 -8.75 -8.73 -19.91
C TYR A 82 -7.49 -9.32 -19.28
N GLN A 83 -6.34 -9.12 -19.88
CA GLN A 83 -5.11 -9.79 -19.45
C GLN A 83 -3.90 -8.88 -19.34
N ASP A 84 -3.92 -7.73 -19.99
CA ASP A 84 -2.75 -6.87 -20.08
C ASP A 84 -2.64 -5.93 -18.89
N LEU A 85 -1.40 -5.68 -18.46
CA LEU A 85 -1.06 -4.66 -17.48
C LEU A 85 -0.24 -3.58 -18.17
N VAL A 86 -0.60 -2.32 -17.88
CA VAL A 86 0.10 -1.16 -18.42
C VAL A 86 0.64 -0.35 -17.24
N VAL A 87 1.93 -0.02 -17.29
CA VAL A 87 2.53 0.88 -16.31
C VAL A 87 2.38 2.30 -16.83
N ASP A 88 1.64 3.11 -16.09
CA ASP A 88 1.44 4.52 -16.42
C ASP A 88 2.38 5.37 -15.56
N TYR A 89 3.45 5.85 -16.17
CA TYR A 89 4.44 6.67 -15.47
C TYR A 89 3.89 8.02 -15.01
N ARG A 90 2.75 8.45 -15.53
CA ARG A 90 2.06 9.67 -15.06
C ARG A 90 1.56 9.50 -13.62
N ASN A 91 1.45 8.27 -13.14
CA ASN A 91 1.06 8.01 -11.75
C ASN A 91 2.17 8.39 -10.76
N ILE A 92 3.41 8.47 -11.18
CA ILE A 92 4.54 8.73 -10.29
C ILE A 92 4.39 10.08 -9.55
N PRO A 93 4.07 11.20 -10.22
CA PRO A 93 3.88 12.48 -9.52
C PRO A 93 2.80 12.44 -8.44
N TRP A 94 1.77 11.66 -8.65
CA TRP A 94 0.67 11.54 -7.68
C TRP A 94 1.07 10.80 -6.40
N LYS A 95 2.20 10.12 -6.42
CA LYS A 95 2.72 9.32 -5.30
C LYS A 95 3.84 10.03 -4.54
N LEU A 96 4.21 11.22 -4.96
CA LEU A 96 5.30 11.99 -4.36
C LEU A 96 4.74 12.98 -3.33
N TRP A 97 4.20 12.46 -2.25
CA TRP A 97 3.71 13.33 -1.20
C TRP A 97 3.93 12.83 0.23
#